data_186111abcc83f9596160e22bd1ccca8e
#
_entry.id   186111abcc83f9596160e22bd1ccca8e
#
_cell.length_a   1.000
_cell.length_b   1.000
_cell.length_c   1.000
_cell.angle_alpha   90.00
_cell.angle_beta   90.00
_cell.angle_gamma   90.00
#
_symmetry.space_group_name_H-M   'P 1'
#
loop_
_entity.id
_entity.type
_entity.pdbx_description
1 polymer ?
#
loop_
_entity_poly.entity_id
_entity_poly.type
_entity_poly.pdbx_seq_one_letter_code
_entity_poly.pdbx_strand_id
1 'polypeptide(L)'
;LTIALNRFSHLLALAASLLSTTALVSSANAQDEGLVVYNAQHESLGREWIDAFTKETGIKVTMRQGGDMQFANQIIQEGDASPADVFLTENSPAMALVDGAGLFAPVEKETLNQVPDQYRPADGMWTGIAARTTVFAYDKTKLTEDKLPKSMLDLADPAWKGRWGAAPAGADFQAIVASLLQLKGEDATKAWLKGLKDNATPYKGNSVAMKAVNAGEVEGAIIYHYYWFGDQAKTGENSKNVGLHYFKTQDPGAFVSVSGGGVLKSTQHMKEAQAFLKFVTGKAGQAVLKNGTSYEYAVGKDAASNDKLTPLADLNAPKVEASTLDSKKVVELMTAAGLL
;
A
#
# COMPACT_ATOMS: atom_id res chain seq x y z
N LEU A 1 -74.26 -11.57 -49.82
CA LEU A 1 -74.01 -12.04 -51.20
C LEU A 1 -72.66 -12.72 -51.24
N THR A 2 -72.58 -13.97 -51.09
CA THR A 2 -72.67 -15.05 -52.06
C THR A 2 -71.31 -15.44 -52.67
N ILE A 3 -70.86 -16.66 -52.34
CA ILE A 3 -70.38 -17.73 -53.21
C ILE A 3 -68.91 -17.62 -53.67
N ALA A 4 -68.07 -18.63 -53.74
CA ALA A 4 -68.04 -20.08 -53.52
C ALA A 4 -66.58 -20.53 -53.62
N LEU A 5 -66.23 -21.52 -52.88
CA LEU A 5 -65.56 -22.79 -53.27
C LEU A 5 -64.72 -22.80 -54.56
N ASN A 6 -63.49 -23.21 -54.48
CA ASN A 6 -63.14 -24.50 -55.00
C ASN A 6 -61.74 -25.02 -54.58
N ARG A 7 -61.75 -26.28 -54.28
CA ARG A 7 -60.70 -27.29 -54.06
C ARG A 7 -59.67 -27.33 -55.18
N PHE A 8 -58.44 -27.68 -54.95
CA PHE A 8 -57.81 -28.90 -55.44
C PHE A 8 -56.51 -29.23 -54.76
N SER A 9 -56.41 -30.43 -54.32
CA SER A 9 -55.29 -31.19 -53.79
C SER A 9 -54.19 -31.40 -54.83
N HIS A 10 -52.96 -31.54 -54.42
CA HIS A 10 -51.95 -32.57 -54.84
C HIS A 10 -50.71 -32.39 -54.00
N LEU A 11 -50.46 -33.24 -53.12
CA LEU A 11 -49.51 -34.35 -52.94
C LEU A 11 -48.05 -34.11 -53.40
N LEU A 12 -47.15 -34.46 -52.45
CA LEU A 12 -45.77 -34.98 -52.52
C LEU A 12 -44.66 -33.99 -52.83
N ALA A 13 -43.72 -33.81 -51.87
CA ALA A 13 -42.54 -34.66 -51.76
C ALA A 13 -41.69 -34.23 -50.50
N LEU A 14 -41.36 -35.26 -49.73
CA LEU A 14 -40.31 -35.19 -48.66
C LEU A 14 -38.97 -34.78 -49.27
N ALA A 15 -38.33 -33.79 -48.68
CA ALA A 15 -36.88 -33.65 -48.70
C ALA A 15 -36.44 -33.18 -47.32
N ALA A 16 -36.04 -34.11 -46.48
CA ALA A 16 -35.39 -33.86 -45.22
C ALA A 16 -33.98 -33.36 -45.50
N SER A 17 -33.78 -32.05 -45.39
CA SER A 17 -32.44 -31.45 -45.34
C SER A 17 -32.05 -31.28 -43.87
N LEU A 18 -31.29 -32.23 -43.33
CA LEU A 18 -30.55 -32.09 -42.09
C LEU A 18 -29.48 -30.97 -42.29
N LEU A 19 -29.82 -29.76 -41.93
CA LEU A 19 -28.81 -28.72 -41.68
C LEU A 19 -28.16 -29.01 -40.32
N SER A 20 -27.04 -29.73 -40.36
CA SER A 20 -26.12 -29.82 -39.26
C SER A 20 -25.48 -28.42 -39.06
N THR A 21 -26.08 -27.61 -38.19
CA THR A 21 -25.42 -26.42 -37.64
C THR A 21 -24.33 -26.93 -36.71
N THR A 22 -23.14 -27.12 -37.25
CA THR A 22 -21.92 -27.13 -36.45
C THR A 22 -21.81 -25.76 -35.83
N ALA A 23 -22.23 -25.65 -34.56
CA ALA A 23 -21.88 -24.53 -33.70
C ALA A 23 -20.34 -24.56 -33.56
N LEU A 24 -19.68 -23.74 -34.35
CA LEU A 24 -18.32 -23.31 -34.05
C LEU A 24 -18.41 -22.60 -32.71
N VAL A 25 -18.16 -23.34 -31.62
CA VAL A 25 -17.78 -22.77 -30.37
C VAL A 25 -16.43 -22.09 -30.67
N SER A 26 -16.51 -20.82 -31.04
CA SER A 26 -15.35 -19.94 -30.94
C SER A 26 -14.92 -20.00 -29.48
N SER A 27 -13.92 -20.83 -29.19
CA SER A 27 -13.13 -20.64 -28.01
C SER A 27 -12.60 -19.20 -28.14
N ALA A 28 -13.28 -18.25 -27.49
CA ALA A 28 -12.67 -16.99 -27.22
C ALA A 28 -11.35 -17.37 -26.55
N ASN A 29 -10.24 -17.19 -27.25
CA ASN A 29 -8.95 -17.16 -26.64
C ASN A 29 -9.10 -16.08 -25.56
N ALA A 30 -9.32 -16.50 -24.31
CA ALA A 30 -9.01 -15.65 -23.18
C ALA A 30 -7.54 -15.28 -23.46
N GLN A 31 -7.33 -14.04 -23.86
CA GLN A 31 -6.01 -13.49 -23.99
C GLN A 31 -5.40 -13.74 -22.61
N ASP A 32 -4.34 -14.54 -22.58
CA ASP A 32 -3.63 -14.82 -21.36
C ASP A 32 -3.16 -13.45 -20.83
N GLU A 33 -3.95 -12.88 -19.91
CA GLU A 33 -3.71 -11.55 -19.34
C GLU A 33 -2.43 -11.57 -18.50
N GLY A 34 -1.84 -12.74 -18.34
CA GLY A 34 -0.71 -12.97 -17.47
C GLY A 34 -1.12 -12.81 -16.02
N LEU A 35 -0.14 -12.59 -15.18
CA LEU A 35 -0.33 -12.34 -13.74
C LEU A 35 -0.98 -10.97 -13.50
N VAL A 36 -2.06 -10.91 -12.74
CA VAL A 36 -2.76 -9.65 -12.39
C VAL A 36 -2.33 -9.19 -11.00
N VAL A 37 -1.72 -8.02 -10.93
CA VAL A 37 -1.28 -7.40 -9.68
C VAL A 37 -2.16 -6.20 -9.36
N TYR A 38 -2.85 -6.25 -8.21
CA TYR A 38 -3.46 -5.07 -7.60
C TYR A 38 -2.37 -4.33 -6.81
N ASN A 39 -1.89 -3.24 -7.38
CA ASN A 39 -0.79 -2.46 -6.81
C ASN A 39 -1.30 -1.21 -6.11
N ALA A 40 -1.24 -1.20 -4.79
CA ALA A 40 -1.44 0.01 -3.99
C ALA A 40 -0.11 0.63 -3.54
N GLN A 41 1.02 -0.01 -3.85
CA GLN A 41 2.34 0.57 -3.68
C GLN A 41 2.57 1.68 -4.72
N HIS A 42 3.60 2.52 -4.55
CA HIS A 42 3.97 3.55 -5.53
C HIS A 42 4.03 2.98 -6.94
N GLU A 43 3.34 3.62 -7.87
CA GLU A 43 3.22 3.12 -9.24
C GLU A 43 4.59 2.88 -9.90
N SER A 44 5.53 3.81 -9.71
CA SER A 44 6.89 3.69 -10.26
C SER A 44 7.61 2.46 -9.72
N LEU A 45 7.54 2.21 -8.41
CA LEU A 45 8.18 1.06 -7.79
C LEU A 45 7.53 -0.26 -8.24
N GLY A 46 6.20 -0.30 -8.30
CA GLY A 46 5.47 -1.46 -8.82
C GLY A 46 5.88 -1.79 -10.26
N ARG A 47 6.01 -0.77 -11.13
CA ARG A 47 6.47 -0.93 -12.51
C ARG A 47 7.91 -1.44 -12.58
N GLU A 48 8.83 -0.86 -11.79
CA GLU A 48 10.23 -1.30 -11.76
C GLU A 48 10.35 -2.78 -11.36
N TRP A 49 9.58 -3.24 -10.38
CA TRP A 49 9.53 -4.66 -10.00
C TRP A 49 8.97 -5.55 -11.12
N ILE A 50 7.87 -5.13 -11.73
CA ILE A 50 7.21 -5.87 -12.81
C ILE A 50 8.11 -5.98 -14.04
N ASP A 51 8.72 -4.88 -14.46
CA ASP A 51 9.62 -4.86 -15.61
C ASP A 51 10.85 -5.77 -15.38
N ALA A 52 11.43 -5.69 -14.19
CA ALA A 52 12.57 -6.53 -13.82
C ALA A 52 12.17 -8.02 -13.74
N PHE A 53 11.03 -8.36 -13.15
CA PHE A 53 10.50 -9.72 -13.09
C PHE A 53 10.19 -10.29 -14.47
N THR A 54 9.48 -9.51 -15.30
CA THR A 54 9.13 -9.93 -16.67
C THR A 54 10.39 -10.15 -17.51
N LYS A 55 11.39 -9.28 -17.36
CA LYS A 55 12.68 -9.44 -18.05
C LYS A 55 13.41 -10.73 -17.64
N GLU A 56 13.37 -11.09 -16.35
CA GLU A 56 14.06 -12.28 -15.83
C GLU A 56 13.33 -13.57 -16.18
N THR A 57 11.99 -13.57 -16.11
CA THR A 57 11.18 -14.80 -16.16
C THR A 57 10.43 -15.01 -17.47
N GLY A 58 10.21 -13.95 -18.24
CA GLY A 58 9.32 -13.94 -19.40
C GLY A 58 7.81 -13.92 -19.05
N ILE A 59 7.45 -13.95 -17.77
CA ILE A 59 6.06 -13.93 -17.32
C ILE A 59 5.50 -12.51 -17.49
N LYS A 60 4.39 -12.39 -18.20
CA LYS A 60 3.67 -11.12 -18.35
C LYS A 60 2.94 -10.77 -17.07
N VAL A 61 2.90 -9.48 -16.73
CA VAL A 61 2.18 -8.98 -15.57
C VAL A 61 1.34 -7.77 -15.97
N THR A 62 0.06 -7.82 -15.62
CA THR A 62 -0.88 -6.71 -15.75
C THR A 62 -1.03 -6.04 -14.39
N MET A 63 -0.64 -4.77 -14.30
CA MET A 63 -0.76 -4.00 -13.07
C MET A 63 -2.01 -3.12 -13.09
N ARG A 64 -2.83 -3.21 -12.03
CA ARG A 64 -3.91 -2.26 -11.74
C ARG A 64 -3.47 -1.40 -10.57
N GLN A 65 -3.50 -0.08 -10.75
CA GLN A 65 -3.09 0.89 -9.73
C GLN A 65 -4.29 1.39 -8.93
N GLY A 66 -4.17 1.46 -7.60
CA GLY A 66 -5.19 1.96 -6.70
C GLY A 66 -4.64 2.30 -5.33
N GLY A 67 -5.50 2.54 -4.35
CA GLY A 67 -5.11 2.80 -2.97
C GLY A 67 -5.26 1.58 -2.07
N ASP A 68 -4.53 1.55 -0.95
CA ASP A 68 -4.49 0.46 0.03
C ASP A 68 -5.89 -0.03 0.42
N MET A 69 -6.70 0.84 1.00
CA MET A 69 -8.03 0.48 1.49
C MET A 69 -9.06 0.30 0.36
N GLN A 70 -8.85 0.95 -0.78
CA GLN A 70 -9.67 0.77 -1.97
C GLN A 70 -9.58 -0.68 -2.46
N PHE A 71 -8.37 -1.17 -2.69
CA PHE A 71 -8.16 -2.54 -3.15
C PHE A 71 -8.47 -3.58 -2.08
N ALA A 72 -8.13 -3.32 -0.80
CA ALA A 72 -8.50 -4.24 0.26
C ALA A 72 -10.01 -4.47 0.32
N ASN A 73 -10.82 -3.41 0.27
CA ASN A 73 -12.27 -3.52 0.26
C ASN A 73 -12.78 -4.16 -1.04
N GLN A 74 -12.18 -3.85 -2.19
CA GLN A 74 -12.52 -4.46 -3.47
C GLN A 74 -12.27 -5.97 -3.45
N ILE A 75 -11.10 -6.41 -2.99
CA ILE A 75 -10.75 -7.84 -2.85
C ILE A 75 -11.74 -8.56 -1.94
N ILE A 76 -12.13 -7.94 -0.81
CA ILE A 76 -13.11 -8.52 0.11
C ILE A 76 -14.48 -8.65 -0.55
N GLN A 77 -14.90 -7.67 -1.35
CA GLN A 77 -16.17 -7.73 -2.10
C GLN A 77 -16.13 -8.76 -3.23
N GLU A 78 -15.02 -8.89 -3.92
CA GLU A 78 -14.81 -9.85 -5.00
C GLU A 78 -14.70 -11.29 -4.48
N GLY A 79 -14.13 -11.48 -3.28
CA GLY A 79 -13.96 -12.78 -2.64
C GLY A 79 -13.23 -13.77 -3.56
N ASP A 80 -13.80 -14.98 -3.70
CA ASP A 80 -13.24 -16.04 -4.57
C ASP A 80 -13.33 -15.73 -6.07
N ALA A 81 -14.05 -14.67 -6.46
CA ALA A 81 -14.15 -14.21 -7.85
C ALA A 81 -13.15 -13.08 -8.17
N SER A 82 -12.27 -12.72 -7.25
CA SER A 82 -11.29 -11.68 -7.51
C SER A 82 -10.39 -12.07 -8.69
N PRO A 83 -10.22 -11.18 -9.68
CA PRO A 83 -9.30 -11.41 -10.79
C PRO A 83 -7.85 -11.14 -10.43
N ALA A 84 -7.58 -10.61 -9.23
CA ALA A 84 -6.22 -10.34 -8.79
C ALA A 84 -5.52 -11.62 -8.34
N ASP A 85 -4.26 -11.77 -8.71
CA ASP A 85 -3.39 -12.85 -8.28
C ASP A 85 -2.53 -12.42 -7.08
N VAL A 86 -2.06 -11.17 -7.12
CA VAL A 86 -1.19 -10.59 -6.08
C VAL A 86 -1.73 -9.23 -5.66
N PHE A 87 -1.66 -8.96 -4.35
CA PHE A 87 -1.93 -7.65 -3.77
C PHE A 87 -0.66 -7.07 -3.15
N LEU A 88 -0.28 -5.87 -3.58
CA LEU A 88 0.83 -5.10 -3.02
C LEU A 88 0.30 -3.83 -2.38
N THR A 89 0.78 -3.49 -1.18
CA THR A 89 0.35 -2.30 -0.44
C THR A 89 1.50 -1.37 -0.09
N GLU A 90 1.19 -0.10 0.13
CA GLU A 90 2.09 0.82 0.81
C GLU A 90 2.16 0.54 2.31
N ASN A 91 1.03 0.25 2.94
CA ASN A 91 0.91 0.12 4.39
C ASN A 91 0.22 -1.20 4.78
N SER A 92 0.69 -1.80 5.85
CA SER A 92 0.22 -3.10 6.34
C SER A 92 -1.22 -3.17 6.88
N PRO A 93 -1.92 -2.10 7.33
CA PRO A 93 -3.31 -2.22 7.75
C PRO A 93 -4.25 -2.79 6.69
N ALA A 94 -4.00 -2.53 5.41
CA ALA A 94 -4.77 -3.12 4.31
C ALA A 94 -4.50 -4.62 4.14
N MET A 95 -3.23 -5.05 4.35
CA MET A 95 -2.88 -6.47 4.38
C MET A 95 -3.58 -7.20 5.52
N ALA A 96 -3.54 -6.63 6.74
CA ALA A 96 -4.22 -7.19 7.90
C ALA A 96 -5.74 -7.33 7.68
N LEU A 97 -6.35 -6.39 6.96
CA LEU A 97 -7.78 -6.43 6.64
C LEU A 97 -8.13 -7.59 5.68
N VAL A 98 -7.37 -7.79 4.62
CA VAL A 98 -7.57 -8.87 3.64
C VAL A 98 -7.24 -10.23 4.26
N ASP A 99 -6.18 -10.30 5.09
CA ASP A 99 -5.80 -11.48 5.84
C ASP A 99 -6.88 -11.90 6.84
N GLY A 100 -7.39 -10.95 7.62
CA GLY A 100 -8.51 -11.18 8.54
C GLY A 100 -9.80 -11.66 7.86
N ALA A 101 -9.98 -11.38 6.55
CA ALA A 101 -11.04 -11.94 5.72
C ALA A 101 -10.70 -13.34 5.19
N GLY A 102 -9.50 -13.84 5.42
CA GLY A 102 -9.05 -15.18 5.02
C GLY A 102 -8.85 -15.34 3.51
N LEU A 103 -8.50 -14.28 2.79
CA LEU A 103 -8.42 -14.26 1.32
C LEU A 103 -7.00 -14.45 0.76
N PHE A 104 -5.98 -14.49 1.60
CA PHE A 104 -4.62 -14.84 1.16
C PHE A 104 -4.36 -16.35 1.17
N ALA A 105 -3.59 -16.80 0.19
CA ALA A 105 -2.94 -18.11 0.22
C ALA A 105 -1.64 -18.02 1.05
N PRO A 106 -1.21 -19.12 1.70
CA PRO A 106 0.07 -19.13 2.39
C PRO A 106 1.23 -18.79 1.45
N VAL A 107 2.11 -17.91 1.90
CA VAL A 107 3.34 -17.58 1.19
C VAL A 107 4.33 -18.76 1.31
N GLU A 108 5.01 -19.10 0.24
CA GLU A 108 6.02 -20.17 0.24
C GLU A 108 7.14 -19.90 1.26
N LYS A 109 7.57 -20.97 1.96
CA LYS A 109 8.62 -20.87 3.00
C LYS A 109 9.91 -20.25 2.50
N GLU A 110 10.28 -20.51 1.25
CA GLU A 110 11.48 -19.93 0.65
C GLU A 110 11.36 -18.40 0.57
N THR A 111 10.21 -17.89 0.17
CA THR A 111 9.91 -16.46 0.13
C THR A 111 9.90 -15.85 1.53
N LEU A 112 9.22 -16.48 2.48
CA LEU A 112 9.22 -16.04 3.88
C LEU A 112 10.62 -15.99 4.48
N ASN A 113 11.48 -16.94 4.13
CA ASN A 113 12.86 -17.00 4.62
C ASN A 113 13.76 -15.87 4.09
N GLN A 114 13.33 -15.16 3.04
CA GLN A 114 14.06 -14.01 2.50
C GLN A 114 13.87 -12.74 3.33
N VAL A 115 12.81 -12.70 4.19
CA VAL A 115 12.43 -11.52 4.97
C VAL A 115 12.54 -11.83 6.46
N PRO A 116 13.15 -10.93 7.28
CA PRO A 116 13.17 -11.08 8.74
C PRO A 116 11.77 -11.12 9.34
N ASP A 117 11.60 -11.88 10.43
CA ASP A 117 10.32 -12.11 11.09
C ASP A 117 9.60 -10.81 11.52
N GLN A 118 10.36 -9.79 11.85
CA GLN A 118 9.81 -8.49 12.24
C GLN A 118 9.05 -7.73 11.14
N TYR A 119 9.20 -8.15 9.88
CA TYR A 119 8.56 -7.54 8.71
C TYR A 119 7.48 -8.42 8.07
N ARG A 120 7.03 -9.46 8.75
CA ARG A 120 6.01 -10.36 8.25
C ARG A 120 5.11 -10.90 9.38
N PRO A 121 3.85 -11.26 9.10
CA PRO A 121 3.00 -11.89 10.10
C PRO A 121 3.49 -13.30 10.45
N ALA A 122 3.16 -13.75 11.65
CA ALA A 122 3.58 -15.06 12.14
C ALA A 122 2.92 -16.23 11.40
N ASP A 123 1.71 -16.03 10.86
CA ASP A 123 0.97 -17.04 10.10
C ASP A 123 1.46 -17.23 8.65
N GLY A 124 2.28 -16.31 8.14
CA GLY A 124 2.88 -16.39 6.81
C GLY A 124 1.91 -16.22 5.65
N MET A 125 0.77 -15.55 5.86
CA MET A 125 -0.21 -15.32 4.80
C MET A 125 0.18 -14.18 3.86
N TRP A 126 1.06 -13.29 4.31
CA TRP A 126 1.68 -12.24 3.49
C TRP A 126 3.10 -11.96 3.99
N THR A 127 3.86 -11.11 3.32
CA THR A 127 5.21 -10.74 3.72
C THR A 127 5.50 -9.28 3.45
N GLY A 128 6.45 -8.71 4.20
CA GLY A 128 6.99 -7.39 3.91
C GLY A 128 7.75 -7.37 2.59
N ILE A 129 7.61 -6.28 1.84
CA ILE A 129 8.28 -6.07 0.55
C ILE A 129 9.17 -4.82 0.55
N ALA A 130 8.83 -3.84 1.35
CA ALA A 130 9.56 -2.60 1.57
C ALA A 130 9.19 -2.02 2.94
N ALA A 131 9.92 -1.00 3.40
CA ALA A 131 9.57 -0.27 4.61
C ALA A 131 9.79 1.23 4.46
N ARG A 132 9.16 1.99 5.35
CA ARG A 132 9.29 3.44 5.45
C ARG A 132 9.25 3.89 6.89
N THR A 133 9.81 5.05 7.17
CA THR A 133 9.82 5.59 8.53
C THR A 133 9.13 6.94 8.61
N THR A 134 8.41 7.13 9.68
CA THR A 134 7.83 8.41 10.05
C THR A 134 8.94 9.41 10.36
N VAL A 135 8.74 10.65 9.94
CA VAL A 135 9.62 11.78 10.26
C VAL A 135 8.78 13.02 10.58
N PHE A 136 9.37 13.92 11.34
CA PHE A 136 8.90 15.30 11.41
C PHE A 136 9.71 16.12 10.41
N ALA A 137 9.10 16.43 9.26
CA ALA A 137 9.66 17.34 8.28
C ALA A 137 9.52 18.77 8.83
N TYR A 138 10.63 19.52 8.96
CA TYR A 138 10.62 20.82 9.63
C TYR A 138 11.28 21.90 8.80
N ASP A 139 10.83 23.13 8.99
CA ASP A 139 11.43 24.33 8.38
C ASP A 139 12.74 24.68 9.10
N LYS A 140 13.87 24.45 8.43
CA LYS A 140 15.23 24.74 8.93
C LYS A 140 15.48 26.23 9.18
N THR A 141 14.65 27.12 8.65
CA THR A 141 14.77 28.57 8.85
C THR A 141 14.07 29.02 10.13
N LYS A 142 13.16 28.19 10.69
CA LYS A 142 12.36 28.51 11.88
C LYS A 142 12.70 27.67 13.09
N LEU A 143 13.07 26.41 12.90
CA LEU A 143 13.37 25.46 13.96
C LEU A 143 14.83 25.03 13.93
N THR A 144 15.49 25.15 15.06
CA THR A 144 16.80 24.58 15.36
C THR A 144 16.62 23.23 16.05
N GLU A 145 17.66 22.38 16.07
CA GLU A 145 17.57 21.00 16.58
C GLU A 145 17.08 20.93 18.03
N ASP A 146 17.45 21.89 18.86
CA ASP A 146 17.04 21.99 20.27
C ASP A 146 15.55 22.33 20.47
N LYS A 147 14.87 22.81 19.40
CA LYS A 147 13.45 23.17 19.39
C LYS A 147 12.56 22.13 18.72
N LEU A 148 13.15 21.07 18.18
CA LEU A 148 12.39 20.00 17.58
C LEU A 148 11.63 19.18 18.65
N PRO A 149 10.47 18.58 18.30
CA PRO A 149 9.75 17.73 19.24
C PRO A 149 10.59 16.51 19.58
N LYS A 150 10.72 16.20 20.86
CA LYS A 150 11.48 15.02 21.34
C LYS A 150 10.69 13.74 21.13
N SER A 151 9.36 13.84 21.15
CA SER A 151 8.41 12.77 20.90
C SER A 151 7.34 13.24 19.93
N MET A 152 6.82 12.32 19.12
CA MET A 152 5.62 12.60 18.34
C MET A 152 4.45 13.03 19.23
N LEU A 153 4.42 12.55 20.47
CA LEU A 153 3.36 12.89 21.43
C LEU A 153 3.39 14.36 21.85
N ASP A 154 4.55 15.02 21.81
CA ASP A 154 4.69 16.45 22.15
C ASP A 154 3.85 17.34 21.24
N LEU A 155 3.55 16.90 20.01
CA LEU A 155 2.77 17.66 19.04
C LEU A 155 1.30 17.88 19.46
N ALA A 156 0.83 17.10 20.42
CA ALA A 156 -0.48 17.30 21.06
C ALA A 156 -0.48 18.44 22.09
N ASP A 157 0.70 18.91 22.54
CA ASP A 157 0.79 20.02 23.48
C ASP A 157 0.34 21.34 22.85
N PRO A 158 -0.43 22.20 23.55
CA PRO A 158 -0.85 23.52 23.06
C PRO A 158 0.29 24.42 22.56
N ALA A 159 1.52 24.21 23.01
CA ALA A 159 2.70 24.93 22.51
C ALA A 159 2.94 24.71 21.01
N TRP A 160 2.39 23.64 20.44
CA TRP A 160 2.48 23.33 19.01
C TRP A 160 1.27 23.81 18.18
N LYS A 161 0.34 24.54 18.80
CA LYS A 161 -0.88 25.00 18.12
C LYS A 161 -0.57 25.89 16.90
N GLY A 162 -1.05 25.47 15.72
CA GLY A 162 -0.86 26.20 14.45
C GLY A 162 0.56 26.10 13.87
N ARG A 163 1.45 25.35 14.53
CA ARG A 163 2.87 25.26 14.13
C ARG A 163 3.19 24.04 13.27
N TRP A 164 2.30 23.07 13.19
CA TRP A 164 2.55 21.85 12.43
C TRP A 164 1.32 21.37 11.64
N GLY A 165 1.54 20.44 10.74
CA GLY A 165 0.49 19.88 9.90
C GLY A 165 0.61 18.38 9.70
N ALA A 166 -0.48 17.79 9.20
CA ALA A 166 -0.59 16.38 8.87
C ALA A 166 -1.59 16.17 7.73
N ALA A 167 -1.61 14.96 7.17
CA ALA A 167 -2.60 14.52 6.17
C ALA A 167 -3.50 13.41 6.74
N PRO A 168 -4.49 13.72 7.62
CA PRO A 168 -5.22 12.71 8.37
C PRO A 168 -5.97 11.69 7.52
N ALA A 169 -6.50 12.09 6.37
CA ALA A 169 -7.25 11.20 5.47
C ALA A 169 -6.34 10.23 4.68
N GLY A 170 -5.02 10.43 4.72
CA GLY A 170 -4.06 9.58 4.01
C GLY A 170 -3.81 8.25 4.71
N ALA A 171 -3.62 7.18 3.92
CA ALA A 171 -3.31 5.84 4.44
C ALA A 171 -2.04 5.82 5.31
N ASP A 172 -1.02 6.60 4.94
CA ASP A 172 0.22 6.74 5.70
C ASP A 172 -0.03 7.24 7.13
N PHE A 173 -0.85 8.30 7.25
CA PHE A 173 -1.14 8.86 8.57
C PHE A 173 -2.01 7.91 9.40
N GLN A 174 -2.97 7.23 8.77
CA GLN A 174 -3.78 6.22 9.45
C GLN A 174 -2.92 5.03 9.95
N ALA A 175 -1.90 4.63 9.20
CA ALA A 175 -0.94 3.61 9.66
C ALA A 175 -0.13 4.09 10.87
N ILE A 176 0.27 5.36 10.90
CA ILE A 176 0.94 5.97 12.08
C ILE A 176 0.00 5.96 13.30
N VAL A 177 -1.28 6.31 13.11
CA VAL A 177 -2.27 6.25 14.21
C VAL A 177 -2.52 4.80 14.66
N ALA A 178 -2.55 3.83 13.73
CA ALA A 178 -2.68 2.42 14.06
C ALA A 178 -1.51 1.92 14.92
N SER A 179 -0.29 2.33 14.60
CA SER A 179 0.88 2.01 15.42
C SER A 179 0.81 2.65 16.80
N LEU A 180 0.37 3.90 16.89
CA LEU A 180 0.16 4.58 18.17
C LEU A 180 -0.87 3.86 19.03
N LEU A 181 -1.99 3.44 18.44
CA LEU A 181 -3.03 2.67 19.10
C LEU A 181 -2.48 1.36 19.69
N GLN A 182 -1.68 0.63 18.93
CA GLN A 182 -1.07 -0.61 19.39
C GLN A 182 -0.04 -0.37 20.50
N LEU A 183 0.78 0.69 20.39
CA LEU A 183 1.87 0.98 21.31
C LEU A 183 1.40 1.61 22.62
N LYS A 184 0.36 2.43 22.61
CA LYS A 184 -0.06 3.27 23.74
C LYS A 184 -1.50 3.04 24.21
N GLY A 185 -2.29 2.28 23.44
CA GLY A 185 -3.70 2.02 23.74
C GLY A 185 -4.65 3.13 23.33
N GLU A 186 -5.93 2.85 23.51
CA GLU A 186 -7.02 3.68 22.99
C GLU A 186 -7.08 5.07 23.63
N ASP A 187 -6.94 5.16 24.95
CA ASP A 187 -7.07 6.43 25.67
C ASP A 187 -5.96 7.42 25.30
N ALA A 188 -4.70 6.95 25.23
CA ALA A 188 -3.58 7.76 24.81
C ALA A 188 -3.73 8.21 23.35
N THR A 189 -4.23 7.34 22.49
CA THR A 189 -4.50 7.66 21.08
C THR A 189 -5.60 8.71 20.95
N LYS A 190 -6.70 8.58 21.68
CA LYS A 190 -7.78 9.60 21.73
C LYS A 190 -7.26 10.95 22.17
N ALA A 191 -6.45 10.98 23.22
CA ALA A 191 -5.86 12.22 23.75
C ALA A 191 -4.95 12.88 22.70
N TRP A 192 -4.11 12.07 22.00
CA TRP A 192 -3.23 12.58 20.97
C TRP A 192 -4.03 13.09 19.74
N LEU A 193 -5.06 12.36 19.29
CA LEU A 193 -5.93 12.77 18.18
C LEU A 193 -6.68 14.06 18.49
N LYS A 194 -7.11 14.25 19.75
CA LYS A 194 -7.70 15.52 20.20
C LYS A 194 -6.68 16.65 20.08
N GLY A 195 -5.47 16.45 20.57
CA GLY A 195 -4.40 17.43 20.45
C GLY A 195 -4.06 17.76 18.98
N LEU A 196 -4.05 16.76 18.11
CA LEU A 196 -3.88 16.96 16.68
C LEU A 196 -5.01 17.84 16.10
N LYS A 197 -6.26 17.53 16.44
CA LYS A 197 -7.41 18.31 15.98
C LYS A 197 -7.33 19.79 16.41
N ASP A 198 -6.85 20.02 17.63
CA ASP A 198 -6.76 21.37 18.21
C ASP A 198 -5.54 22.17 17.69
N ASN A 199 -4.45 21.46 17.31
CA ASN A 199 -3.14 22.07 17.07
C ASN A 199 -2.66 22.00 15.62
N ALA A 200 -3.02 20.95 14.86
CA ALA A 200 -2.45 20.73 13.54
C ALA A 200 -3.30 21.34 12.42
N THR A 201 -2.63 21.80 11.37
CA THR A 201 -3.28 22.16 10.09
C THR A 201 -3.46 20.91 9.25
N PRO A 202 -4.70 20.57 8.84
CA PRO A 202 -4.94 19.41 7.97
C PRO A 202 -4.62 19.72 6.52
N TYR A 203 -3.90 18.80 5.88
CA TYR A 203 -3.56 18.83 4.46
C TYR A 203 -4.15 17.62 3.72
N LYS A 204 -4.34 17.74 2.41
CA LYS A 204 -4.89 16.66 1.56
C LYS A 204 -3.91 15.50 1.30
N GLY A 205 -2.62 15.70 1.59
CA GLY A 205 -1.58 14.68 1.37
C GLY A 205 -0.23 15.14 1.88
N ASN A 206 0.68 14.19 2.07
CA ASN A 206 2.01 14.43 2.64
C ASN A 206 2.88 15.37 1.80
N SER A 207 2.84 15.25 0.47
CA SER A 207 3.55 16.18 -0.42
C SER A 207 3.05 17.63 -0.26
N VAL A 208 1.74 17.81 -0.01
CA VAL A 208 1.16 19.14 0.23
C VAL A 208 1.61 19.69 1.58
N ALA A 209 1.60 18.84 2.63
CA ALA A 209 2.10 19.21 3.94
C ALA A 209 3.58 19.60 3.90
N MET A 210 4.42 18.84 3.19
CA MET A 210 5.85 19.16 3.02
C MET A 210 6.05 20.50 2.28
N LYS A 211 5.25 20.78 1.22
CA LYS A 211 5.28 22.07 0.51
C LYS A 211 4.91 23.23 1.44
N ALA A 212 3.93 23.05 2.30
CA ALA A 212 3.54 24.07 3.28
C ALA A 212 4.67 24.35 4.29
N VAL A 213 5.40 23.32 4.74
CA VAL A 213 6.61 23.49 5.56
C VAL A 213 7.67 24.26 4.77
N ASN A 214 7.94 23.88 3.51
CA ASN A 214 8.94 24.54 2.66
C ASN A 214 8.61 26.02 2.41
N ALA A 215 7.32 26.35 2.32
CA ALA A 215 6.82 27.73 2.16
C ALA A 215 6.78 28.52 3.47
N GLY A 216 7.02 27.87 4.60
CA GLY A 216 6.94 28.49 5.92
C GLY A 216 5.52 28.74 6.44
N GLU A 217 4.51 28.09 5.88
CA GLU A 217 3.11 28.18 6.35
C GLU A 217 2.96 27.53 7.74
N VAL A 218 3.65 26.40 7.94
CA VAL A 218 3.79 25.71 9.22
C VAL A 218 5.28 25.42 9.48
N GLU A 219 5.64 25.20 10.73
CA GLU A 219 7.02 24.95 11.12
C GLU A 219 7.43 23.49 10.92
N GLY A 220 6.47 22.58 10.84
CA GLY A 220 6.74 21.18 10.55
C GLY A 220 5.52 20.39 10.15
N ALA A 221 5.72 19.13 9.75
CA ALA A 221 4.66 18.19 9.42
C ALA A 221 5.09 16.74 9.69
N ILE A 222 4.16 15.90 10.10
CA ILE A 222 4.35 14.44 10.14
C ILE A 222 4.09 13.89 8.75
N ILE A 223 5.13 13.27 8.19
CA ILE A 223 5.12 12.60 6.88
C ILE A 223 5.99 11.34 6.93
N TYR A 224 6.08 10.60 5.84
CA TYR A 224 7.16 9.61 5.67
C TYR A 224 8.38 10.24 4.97
N HIS A 225 9.56 9.70 5.27
CA HIS A 225 10.86 10.23 4.83
C HIS A 225 11.00 10.31 3.31
N TYR A 226 10.46 9.35 2.57
CA TYR A 226 10.65 9.24 1.11
C TYR A 226 10.07 10.42 0.32
N TYR A 227 9.07 11.14 0.86
CA TYR A 227 8.55 12.35 0.20
C TYR A 227 9.63 13.41 0.02
N TRP A 228 10.47 13.58 1.04
CA TRP A 228 11.58 14.52 0.98
C TRP A 228 12.67 14.04 0.00
N PHE A 229 13.11 12.78 0.11
CA PHE A 229 14.13 12.23 -0.79
C PHE A 229 13.68 12.23 -2.25
N GLY A 230 12.42 11.90 -2.52
CA GLY A 230 11.83 11.93 -3.86
C GLY A 230 11.78 13.32 -4.48
N ASP A 231 11.48 14.35 -3.68
CA ASP A 231 11.53 15.75 -4.15
C ASP A 231 12.97 16.20 -4.40
N GLN A 232 13.89 15.92 -3.47
CA GLN A 232 15.32 16.25 -3.60
C GLN A 232 15.96 15.58 -4.84
N ALA A 233 15.54 14.38 -5.18
CA ALA A 233 16.05 13.66 -6.34
C ALA A 233 15.53 14.24 -7.67
N LYS A 234 14.38 14.92 -7.66
CA LYS A 234 13.79 15.56 -8.84
C LYS A 234 14.30 16.98 -9.01
N THR A 235 13.86 17.89 -8.18
CA THR A 235 14.18 19.33 -8.28
C THR A 235 14.60 19.95 -6.95
N GLY A 236 14.15 19.39 -5.84
CA GLY A 236 14.33 19.93 -4.50
C GLY A 236 13.54 21.22 -4.21
N GLU A 237 12.73 21.69 -5.15
CA GLU A 237 12.02 22.97 -5.03
C GLU A 237 11.02 23.00 -3.87
N ASN A 238 10.38 21.85 -3.58
CA ASN A 238 9.38 21.75 -2.54
C ASN A 238 9.95 21.30 -1.18
N SER A 239 11.26 21.12 -1.08
CA SER A 239 11.93 20.66 0.14
C SER A 239 13.25 21.39 0.44
N LYS A 240 13.53 22.50 -0.27
CA LYS A 240 14.76 23.29 -0.11
C LYS A 240 14.99 23.74 1.33
N ASN A 241 13.94 24.23 1.98
CA ASN A 241 13.98 24.72 3.35
C ASN A 241 13.67 23.62 4.40
N VAL A 242 13.34 22.40 3.94
CA VAL A 242 12.88 21.31 4.81
C VAL A 242 14.06 20.47 5.27
N GLY A 243 14.14 20.21 6.59
CA GLY A 243 14.95 19.18 7.21
C GLY A 243 14.10 18.00 7.65
N LEU A 244 14.73 16.85 7.88
CA LEU A 244 14.07 15.66 8.42
C LEU A 244 14.55 15.41 9.85
N HIS A 245 13.61 15.37 10.79
CA HIS A 245 13.85 14.92 12.15
C HIS A 245 13.29 13.51 12.32
N TYR A 246 14.16 12.56 12.61
CA TYR A 246 13.82 11.18 12.91
C TYR A 246 13.61 11.02 14.41
N PHE A 247 12.40 10.62 14.80
CA PHE A 247 12.19 10.16 16.16
C PHE A 247 12.98 8.88 16.41
N LYS A 248 13.38 8.62 17.64
CA LYS A 248 14.26 7.50 18.01
C LYS A 248 13.87 6.92 19.36
N THR A 249 14.57 5.86 19.75
CA THR A 249 14.57 5.36 21.12
C THR A 249 13.19 4.95 21.63
N GLN A 250 12.50 4.08 20.89
CA GLN A 250 11.17 3.54 21.22
C GLN A 250 10.04 4.58 21.24
N ASP A 251 10.28 5.77 20.68
CA ASP A 251 9.21 6.76 20.49
C ASP A 251 8.18 6.25 19.48
N PRO A 252 6.87 6.46 19.69
CA PRO A 252 5.85 6.11 18.70
C PRO A 252 6.09 6.73 17.32
N GLY A 253 6.71 7.91 17.28
CA GLY A 253 7.10 8.57 16.04
C GLY A 253 8.28 7.92 15.31
N ALA A 254 9.01 6.98 15.94
CA ALA A 254 10.01 6.16 15.27
C ALA A 254 9.40 4.96 14.52
N PHE A 255 8.08 4.95 14.35
CA PHE A 255 7.37 3.88 13.66
C PHE A 255 7.93 3.61 12.27
N VAL A 256 8.24 2.34 12.03
CA VAL A 256 8.61 1.80 10.73
C VAL A 256 7.41 1.08 10.14
N SER A 257 6.77 1.70 9.16
CA SER A 257 5.67 1.07 8.42
C SER A 257 6.22 0.08 7.41
N VAL A 258 5.54 -1.06 7.27
CA VAL A 258 5.90 -2.14 6.34
C VAL A 258 4.90 -2.17 5.20
N SER A 259 5.40 -2.15 3.97
CA SER A 259 4.63 -2.48 2.78
C SER A 259 4.46 -3.99 2.70
N GLY A 260 3.27 -4.44 2.37
CA GLY A 260 2.95 -5.85 2.27
C GLY A 260 2.79 -6.35 0.84
N GLY A 261 3.08 -7.63 0.65
CA GLY A 261 2.76 -8.39 -0.56
C GLY A 261 2.15 -9.74 -0.19
N GLY A 262 1.04 -10.09 -0.82
CA GLY A 262 0.33 -11.34 -0.59
C GLY A 262 -0.24 -11.93 -1.87
N VAL A 263 -0.37 -13.25 -1.92
CA VAL A 263 -0.97 -14.00 -3.02
C VAL A 263 -2.41 -14.31 -2.66
N LEU A 264 -3.36 -14.02 -3.55
CA LEU A 264 -4.78 -14.28 -3.30
C LEU A 264 -5.12 -15.76 -3.50
N LYS A 265 -6.04 -16.29 -2.67
CA LYS A 265 -6.54 -17.68 -2.82
C LYS A 265 -7.27 -17.91 -4.12
N SER A 266 -7.93 -16.87 -4.67
CA SER A 266 -8.68 -16.90 -5.91
C SER A 266 -7.82 -17.10 -7.16
N THR A 267 -6.49 -16.91 -7.05
CA THR A 267 -5.59 -16.94 -8.20
C THR A 267 -5.66 -18.27 -8.97
N GLN A 268 -5.68 -18.17 -10.28
CA GLN A 268 -5.51 -19.30 -11.20
C GLN A 268 -4.04 -19.46 -11.62
N HIS A 269 -3.17 -18.54 -11.21
CA HIS A 269 -1.74 -18.44 -11.54
C HIS A 269 -0.86 -18.59 -10.29
N MET A 270 -1.21 -19.52 -9.39
CA MET A 270 -0.57 -19.69 -8.08
C MET A 270 0.96 -19.73 -8.16
N LYS A 271 1.50 -20.51 -9.11
CA LYS A 271 2.95 -20.67 -9.27
C LYS A 271 3.64 -19.36 -9.65
N GLU A 272 3.05 -18.65 -10.60
CA GLU A 272 3.56 -17.36 -11.11
C GLU A 272 3.43 -16.26 -10.04
N ALA A 273 2.33 -16.26 -9.30
CA ALA A 273 2.09 -15.32 -8.19
C ALA A 273 3.09 -15.50 -7.06
N GLN A 274 3.36 -16.75 -6.64
CA GLN A 274 4.39 -17.06 -5.66
C GLN A 274 5.79 -16.70 -6.18
N ALA A 275 6.08 -16.97 -7.46
CA ALA A 275 7.36 -16.60 -8.08
C ALA A 275 7.55 -15.07 -8.12
N PHE A 276 6.49 -14.31 -8.40
CA PHE A 276 6.55 -12.85 -8.36
C PHE A 276 6.85 -12.33 -6.95
N LEU A 277 6.18 -12.83 -5.94
CA LEU A 277 6.43 -12.43 -4.55
C LEU A 277 7.84 -12.82 -4.09
N LYS A 278 8.31 -14.02 -4.48
CA LYS A 278 9.69 -14.46 -4.24
C LYS A 278 10.72 -13.57 -4.91
N PHE A 279 10.44 -13.10 -6.14
CA PHE A 279 11.30 -12.15 -6.84
C PHE A 279 11.35 -10.81 -6.10
N VAL A 280 10.21 -10.22 -5.73
CA VAL A 280 10.13 -8.91 -5.05
C VAL A 280 10.90 -8.92 -3.74
N THR A 281 10.81 -9.99 -2.96
CA THR A 281 11.50 -10.14 -1.66
C THR A 281 12.95 -10.62 -1.79
N GLY A 282 13.33 -11.12 -2.97
CA GLY A 282 14.66 -11.64 -3.26
C GLY A 282 15.67 -10.55 -3.61
N LYS A 283 16.92 -10.97 -3.83
CA LYS A 283 18.05 -10.07 -4.10
C LYS A 283 17.79 -9.09 -5.24
N ALA A 284 17.20 -9.56 -6.35
CA ALA A 284 16.95 -8.73 -7.53
C ALA A 284 15.86 -7.68 -7.26
N GLY A 285 14.72 -8.09 -6.68
CA GLY A 285 13.62 -7.18 -6.33
C GLY A 285 14.02 -6.16 -5.26
N GLN A 286 14.80 -6.58 -4.26
CA GLN A 286 15.28 -5.67 -3.21
C GLN A 286 16.38 -4.72 -3.74
N ALA A 287 17.14 -5.10 -4.77
CA ALA A 287 18.08 -4.20 -5.44
C ALA A 287 17.37 -3.04 -6.17
N VAL A 288 16.10 -3.19 -6.56
CA VAL A 288 15.27 -2.10 -7.10
C VAL A 288 15.10 -1.00 -6.06
N LEU A 289 14.85 -1.35 -4.79
CA LEU A 289 14.73 -0.38 -3.69
C LEU A 289 16.06 0.36 -3.44
N LYS A 290 17.18 -0.35 -3.48
CA LYS A 290 18.50 0.27 -3.29
C LYS A 290 18.85 1.27 -4.39
N ASN A 291 18.58 0.93 -5.64
CA ASN A 291 19.08 1.65 -6.80
C ASN A 291 18.02 2.57 -7.45
N GLY A 292 16.75 2.37 -7.12
CA GLY A 292 15.60 3.10 -7.67
C GLY A 292 15.37 4.45 -6.98
N THR A 293 14.25 5.06 -7.34
CA THR A 293 13.89 6.42 -6.92
C THR A 293 12.76 6.45 -5.89
N SER A 294 12.31 5.30 -5.37
CA SER A 294 11.26 5.23 -4.36
C SER A 294 11.74 5.73 -2.99
N TYR A 295 13.04 5.56 -2.71
CA TYR A 295 13.65 5.84 -1.41
C TYR A 295 12.97 5.12 -0.24
N GLU A 296 12.39 3.97 -0.50
CA GLU A 296 11.94 3.09 0.56
C GLU A 296 13.07 2.15 1.00
N TYR A 297 12.96 1.64 2.22
CA TYR A 297 13.96 0.71 2.76
C TYR A 297 13.74 -0.70 2.21
N ALA A 298 14.84 -1.35 1.87
CA ALA A 298 14.85 -2.77 1.62
C ALA A 298 14.63 -3.55 2.93
N VAL A 299 13.83 -4.62 2.87
CA VAL A 299 13.49 -5.46 4.03
C VAL A 299 14.00 -6.89 3.90
N GLY A 300 14.58 -7.25 2.75
CA GLY A 300 15.16 -8.59 2.55
C GLY A 300 16.36 -8.83 3.46
N LYS A 301 16.56 -10.06 3.90
CA LYS A 301 17.79 -10.48 4.58
C LYS A 301 18.98 -10.16 3.66
N ASP A 302 20.01 -9.58 4.21
CA ASP A 302 21.23 -9.18 3.49
C ASP A 302 21.00 -8.15 2.35
N ALA A 303 19.81 -7.55 2.26
CA ALA A 303 19.54 -6.46 1.34
C ALA A 303 19.99 -5.12 1.92
N ALA A 304 20.63 -4.31 1.07
CA ALA A 304 21.00 -2.95 1.43
C ALA A 304 19.96 -1.96 0.91
N SER A 305 19.59 -1.00 1.72
CA SER A 305 18.79 0.16 1.31
C SER A 305 19.65 1.19 0.56
N ASN A 306 19.02 2.22 0.02
CA ASN A 306 19.73 3.33 -0.62
C ASN A 306 20.67 4.01 0.40
N ASP A 307 21.91 4.28 -0.01
CA ASP A 307 22.97 4.78 0.87
C ASP A 307 22.71 6.21 1.41
N LYS A 308 21.71 6.91 0.86
CA LYS A 308 21.27 8.22 1.35
C LYS A 308 20.37 8.14 2.57
N LEU A 309 19.77 6.97 2.84
CA LEU A 309 18.81 6.79 3.92
C LEU A 309 19.52 6.60 5.26
N THR A 310 18.93 7.17 6.31
CA THR A 310 19.34 6.87 7.71
C THR A 310 19.08 5.39 7.98
N PRO A 311 20.07 4.60 8.43
CA PRO A 311 19.86 3.19 8.73
C PRO A 311 18.71 2.98 9.72
N LEU A 312 17.81 2.01 9.45
CA LEU A 312 16.69 1.70 10.37
C LEU A 312 17.17 1.30 11.77
N ALA A 313 18.35 0.67 11.88
CA ALA A 313 18.93 0.29 13.15
C ALA A 313 19.23 1.51 14.07
N ASP A 314 19.54 2.66 13.47
CA ASP A 314 19.89 3.89 14.21
C ASP A 314 18.65 4.54 14.86
N LEU A 315 17.45 4.13 14.45
CA LEU A 315 16.20 4.67 15.00
C LEU A 315 15.85 4.01 16.34
N ASN A 316 16.29 2.77 16.59
CA ASN A 316 15.84 1.98 17.73
C ASN A 316 14.30 2.03 17.83
N ALA A 317 13.64 1.71 16.71
CA ALA A 317 12.19 1.81 16.55
C ALA A 317 11.44 0.88 17.49
N PRO A 318 10.23 1.25 17.96
CA PRO A 318 9.40 0.33 18.74
C PRO A 318 8.95 -0.84 17.86
N LYS A 319 8.80 -2.00 18.50
CA LYS A 319 8.25 -3.17 17.81
C LYS A 319 6.75 -2.97 17.62
N VAL A 320 6.31 -3.00 16.38
CA VAL A 320 4.90 -2.95 15.98
C VAL A 320 4.58 -4.24 15.21
N GLU A 321 3.52 -4.91 15.60
CA GLU A 321 3.04 -6.12 14.92
C GLU A 321 2.13 -5.72 13.76
N ALA A 322 2.66 -5.80 12.56
CA ALA A 322 2.01 -5.28 11.36
C ALA A 322 0.67 -5.97 11.03
N SER A 323 0.53 -7.26 11.38
CA SER A 323 -0.68 -8.07 11.14
C SER A 323 -1.86 -7.73 12.06
N THR A 324 -1.61 -7.00 13.14
CA THR A 324 -2.64 -6.64 14.14
C THR A 324 -2.97 -5.14 14.16
N LEU A 325 -2.55 -4.40 13.14
CA LEU A 325 -2.90 -2.99 12.99
C LEU A 325 -4.38 -2.84 12.63
N ASP A 326 -5.18 -2.32 13.56
CA ASP A 326 -6.64 -2.22 13.45
C ASP A 326 -7.08 -0.96 12.71
N SER A 327 -7.17 -1.04 11.39
CA SER A 327 -7.63 0.06 10.54
C SER A 327 -9.07 0.49 10.82
N LYS A 328 -9.95 -0.44 11.20
CA LYS A 328 -11.36 -0.13 11.51
C LYS A 328 -11.46 0.72 12.77
N LYS A 329 -10.73 0.34 13.82
CA LYS A 329 -10.69 1.10 15.07
C LYS A 329 -10.05 2.48 14.88
N VAL A 330 -9.01 2.59 14.04
CA VAL A 330 -8.40 3.86 13.69
C VAL A 330 -9.39 4.80 13.02
N VAL A 331 -10.14 4.32 12.02
CA VAL A 331 -11.17 5.12 11.35
C VAL A 331 -12.25 5.57 12.34
N GLU A 332 -12.72 4.69 13.23
CA GLU A 332 -13.67 5.04 14.30
C GLU A 332 -13.15 6.19 15.17
N LEU A 333 -11.92 6.04 15.69
CA LEU A 333 -11.30 7.03 16.58
C LEU A 333 -11.06 8.38 15.89
N MET A 334 -10.56 8.36 14.65
CA MET A 334 -10.30 9.56 13.87
C MET A 334 -11.59 10.29 13.47
N THR A 335 -12.64 9.53 13.12
CA THR A 335 -13.97 10.10 12.84
C THR A 335 -14.55 10.74 14.11
N ALA A 336 -14.47 10.05 15.25
CA ALA A 336 -14.93 10.59 16.55
C ALA A 336 -14.17 11.87 16.95
N ALA A 337 -12.90 11.98 16.56
CA ALA A 337 -12.10 13.19 16.76
C ALA A 337 -12.36 14.29 15.72
N GLY A 338 -13.20 14.04 14.69
CA GLY A 338 -13.52 14.99 13.62
C GLY A 338 -12.33 15.25 12.68
N LEU A 339 -11.52 14.23 12.41
CA LEU A 339 -10.35 14.27 11.54
C LEU A 339 -10.63 13.62 10.17
N LEU A 340 -11.66 12.78 10.10
CA LEU A 340 -12.19 12.15 8.88
C LEU A 340 -13.63 12.56 8.64
#